data_f14f276c1611fd857d92eb00119245e3
#
_entry.id   f14f276c1611fd857d92eb00119245e3
#
_cell.length_a   1.000
_cell.length_b   1.000
_cell.length_c   1.000
_cell.angle_alpha   90.00
_cell.angle_beta   90.00
_cell.angle_gamma   90.00
#
_symmetry.space_group_name_H-M   'P 1'
#
loop_
_entity.id
_entity.type
_entity.pdbx_description
1 polymer ?
#
loop_
_entity_poly.entity_id
_entity_poly.type
_entity_poly.pdbx_seq_one_letter_code
_entity_poly.pdbx_strand_id
1 'polypeptide(L)'
;MENGGPRKVSPFFIPMMIGNIATGNVAIRFNAKGVSLSVMSACATGTNSIGEAFHCIKDGYADAIIAGGAEAVVAPLTIAGFQNMKALSTNDDPKHASRPFDKNRDGFIMGEGAGMLVLEEYEHAVARGAKIYAELSGYGNTCDAHHVTAPDPVSYTHLRAHETELHL
;
A
#
# COMPACT_ATOMS: atom_id res chain seq x y z
N MET A 1 30.50 4.09 -2.29
CA MET A 1 31.35 5.20 -1.79
C MET A 1 32.85 4.89 -1.86
N GLU A 2 33.21 3.62 -1.93
CA GLU A 2 34.61 3.18 -1.85
C GLU A 2 35.55 3.74 -2.94
N ASN A 3 35.06 3.98 -4.15
CA ASN A 3 35.89 4.40 -5.29
C ASN A 3 35.65 5.85 -5.78
N GLY A 4 35.22 6.78 -4.95
CA GLY A 4 34.99 8.14 -5.44
C GLY A 4 34.44 9.16 -4.45
N GLY A 5 34.21 8.73 -3.20
CA GLY A 5 33.73 9.60 -2.12
C GLY A 5 32.31 10.16 -2.35
N PRO A 6 31.85 11.08 -1.51
CA PRO A 6 30.46 11.57 -1.52
C PRO A 6 30.06 12.30 -2.81
N ARG A 7 31.05 12.86 -3.57
CA ARG A 7 30.79 13.57 -4.84
C ARG A 7 30.29 12.63 -5.96
N LYS A 8 30.41 11.31 -5.81
CA LYS A 8 29.93 10.31 -6.78
C LYS A 8 28.48 9.87 -6.51
N VAL A 9 27.89 10.26 -5.41
CA VAL A 9 26.47 9.99 -5.13
C VAL A 9 25.62 10.90 -6.02
N SER A 10 24.65 10.31 -6.71
CA SER A 10 23.71 11.07 -7.54
C SER A 10 22.94 12.11 -6.69
N PRO A 11 22.80 13.36 -7.15
CA PRO A 11 21.95 14.34 -6.46
C PRO A 11 20.48 13.92 -6.37
N PHE A 12 20.04 12.99 -7.22
CA PHE A 12 18.70 12.42 -7.18
C PHE A 12 18.55 11.25 -6.21
N PHE A 13 19.62 10.81 -5.56
CA PHE A 13 19.55 9.65 -4.64
C PHE A 13 18.48 9.84 -3.55
N ILE A 14 18.53 10.97 -2.86
CA ILE A 14 17.54 11.26 -1.82
C ILE A 14 16.12 11.45 -2.39
N PRO A 15 15.90 12.30 -3.41
CA PRO A 15 14.58 12.44 -4.04
C PRO A 15 13.97 11.13 -4.56
N MET A 16 14.78 10.16 -4.97
CA MET A 16 14.29 8.87 -5.44
C MET A 16 14.00 7.87 -4.32
N MET A 17 14.53 8.09 -3.11
CA MET A 17 14.46 7.14 -2.01
C MET A 17 13.42 7.51 -0.94
N ILE A 18 13.07 8.80 -0.80
CA ILE A 18 12.13 9.25 0.23
C ILE A 18 10.72 8.73 -0.01
N GLY A 19 10.05 8.33 1.08
CA GLY A 19 8.77 7.62 1.00
C GLY A 19 7.61 8.42 0.41
N ASN A 20 7.71 9.76 0.37
CA ASN A 20 6.67 10.63 -0.17
C ASN A 20 6.86 11.02 -1.64
N ILE A 21 7.87 10.48 -2.32
CA ILE A 21 8.17 10.91 -3.70
C ILE A 21 7.09 10.50 -4.69
N ALA A 22 6.48 9.33 -4.52
CA ALA A 22 5.38 8.88 -5.37
C ALA A 22 4.18 9.83 -5.26
N THR A 23 3.77 10.16 -4.03
CA THR A 23 2.69 11.12 -3.75
C THR A 23 3.01 12.50 -4.32
N GLY A 24 4.25 12.99 -4.14
CA GLY A 24 4.70 14.27 -4.69
C GLY A 24 4.65 14.32 -6.22
N ASN A 25 5.07 13.26 -6.91
CA ASN A 25 4.99 13.19 -8.37
C ASN A 25 3.53 13.18 -8.88
N VAL A 26 2.64 12.46 -8.20
CA VAL A 26 1.20 12.47 -8.52
C VAL A 26 0.63 13.89 -8.32
N ALA A 27 0.94 14.53 -7.19
CA ALA A 27 0.49 15.89 -6.91
C ALA A 27 0.95 16.90 -7.98
N ILE A 28 2.22 16.84 -8.41
CA ILE A 28 2.76 17.69 -9.49
C ILE A 28 2.06 17.38 -10.81
N ARG A 29 1.92 16.11 -11.14
CA ARG A 29 1.33 15.68 -12.44
C ARG A 29 -0.10 16.16 -12.61
N PHE A 30 -0.89 16.14 -11.55
CA PHE A 30 -2.31 16.51 -11.59
C PHE A 30 -2.59 17.89 -11.00
N ASN A 31 -1.55 18.66 -10.65
CA ASN A 31 -1.68 19.97 -10.00
C ASN A 31 -2.57 19.90 -8.73
N ALA A 32 -2.49 18.81 -8.00
CA ALA A 32 -3.25 18.60 -6.77
C ALA A 32 -2.58 19.35 -5.62
N LYS A 33 -3.27 20.35 -5.06
CA LYS A 33 -2.73 21.30 -4.06
C LYS A 33 -3.32 21.10 -2.67
N GLY A 34 -4.20 20.11 -2.50
CA GLY A 34 -4.81 19.77 -1.22
C GLY A 34 -3.90 18.93 -0.34
N VAL A 35 -4.49 18.14 0.54
CA VAL A 35 -3.79 17.22 1.44
C VAL A 35 -2.95 16.24 0.64
N SER A 36 -1.67 16.10 1.01
CA SER A 36 -0.73 15.18 0.38
C SER A 36 0.00 14.41 1.47
N LEU A 37 -0.31 13.12 1.61
CA LEU A 37 0.21 12.24 2.66
C LEU A 37 0.75 10.95 2.04
N SER A 38 1.79 10.40 2.66
CA SER A 38 2.28 9.06 2.35
C SER A 38 2.03 8.14 3.54
N VAL A 39 1.11 7.20 3.35
CA VAL A 39 0.84 6.16 4.33
C VAL A 39 1.89 5.05 4.17
N MET A 40 2.40 4.53 5.29
CA MET A 40 3.44 3.50 5.32
C MET A 40 3.04 2.41 6.32
N SER A 41 2.43 1.34 5.82
CA SER A 41 2.00 0.19 6.63
C SER A 41 2.26 -1.14 5.91
N ALA A 42 3.42 -1.23 5.24
CA ALA A 42 3.87 -2.40 4.49
C ALA A 42 2.79 -2.89 3.50
N CYS A 43 2.40 -4.17 3.56
CA CYS A 43 1.42 -4.77 2.65
C CYS A 43 0.01 -4.15 2.75
N ALA A 44 -0.34 -3.51 3.86
CA ALA A 44 -1.62 -2.85 4.08
C ALA A 44 -1.66 -1.40 3.58
N THR A 45 -0.54 -0.85 3.09
CA THR A 45 -0.41 0.56 2.69
C THR A 45 -1.51 1.01 1.73
N GLY A 46 -1.81 0.23 0.69
CA GLY A 46 -2.83 0.58 -0.30
C GLY A 46 -4.22 0.73 0.33
N THR A 47 -4.61 -0.23 1.17
CA THR A 47 -5.90 -0.19 1.90
C THR A 47 -5.94 0.97 2.89
N ASN A 48 -4.87 1.16 3.66
CA ASN A 48 -4.81 2.25 4.64
C ASN A 48 -4.81 3.62 3.96
N SER A 49 -4.14 3.78 2.83
CA SER A 49 -4.16 5.01 2.03
C SER A 49 -5.59 5.37 1.58
N ILE A 50 -6.36 4.38 1.15
CA ILE A 50 -7.77 4.55 0.77
C ILE A 50 -8.61 4.93 2.01
N GLY A 51 -8.36 4.29 3.15
CA GLY A 51 -9.05 4.58 4.39
C GLY A 51 -8.77 5.99 4.94
N GLU A 52 -7.53 6.44 4.89
CA GLU A 52 -7.17 7.81 5.28
C GLU A 52 -7.79 8.85 4.34
N ALA A 53 -7.84 8.57 3.03
CA ALA A 53 -8.53 9.41 2.07
C ALA A 53 -10.04 9.48 2.33
N PHE A 54 -10.66 8.34 2.70
CA PHE A 54 -12.07 8.30 3.12
C PHE A 54 -12.33 9.22 4.32
N HIS A 55 -11.51 9.14 5.37
CA HIS A 55 -11.64 10.01 6.54
C HIS A 55 -11.45 11.48 6.17
N CYS A 56 -10.43 11.78 5.35
CA CYS A 56 -10.15 13.14 4.91
C CYS A 56 -11.33 13.79 4.17
N ILE A 57 -12.02 13.04 3.30
CA ILE A 57 -13.20 13.52 2.57
C ILE A 57 -14.39 13.60 3.52
N LYS A 58 -14.65 12.57 4.32
CA LYS A 58 -15.75 12.52 5.28
C LYS A 58 -15.71 13.67 6.28
N ASP A 59 -14.51 14.06 6.71
CA ASP A 59 -14.29 15.13 7.68
C ASP A 59 -14.19 16.52 7.01
N GLY A 60 -14.36 16.62 5.70
CA GLY A 60 -14.43 17.87 4.94
C GLY A 60 -13.07 18.53 4.67
N TYR A 61 -11.96 17.79 4.75
CA TYR A 61 -10.62 18.33 4.42
C TYR A 61 -10.34 18.38 2.92
N ALA A 62 -11.08 17.61 2.12
CA ALA A 62 -10.96 17.58 0.66
C ALA A 62 -12.26 17.08 0.02
N ASP A 63 -12.55 17.56 -1.20
CA ASP A 63 -13.70 17.10 -1.99
C ASP A 63 -13.35 15.85 -2.80
N ALA A 64 -12.09 15.70 -3.23
CA ALA A 64 -11.61 14.55 -3.98
C ALA A 64 -10.14 14.24 -3.67
N ILE A 65 -9.79 12.96 -3.61
CA ILE A 65 -8.42 12.46 -3.34
C ILE A 65 -8.10 11.30 -4.25
N ILE A 66 -6.89 11.30 -4.80
CA ILE A 66 -6.28 10.13 -5.47
C ILE A 66 -5.58 9.31 -4.39
N ALA A 67 -6.01 8.08 -4.15
CA ALA A 67 -5.46 7.21 -3.13
C ALA A 67 -5.22 5.80 -3.65
N GLY A 68 -4.23 5.11 -3.09
CA GLY A 68 -3.90 3.74 -3.49
C GLY A 68 -2.50 3.33 -3.04
N GLY A 69 -1.92 2.41 -3.76
CA GLY A 69 -0.57 1.90 -3.50
C GLY A 69 0.19 1.62 -4.79
N ALA A 70 1.50 1.68 -4.68
CA ALA A 70 2.43 1.34 -5.75
C ALA A 70 3.67 0.67 -5.18
N GLU A 71 4.23 -0.27 -5.93
CA GLU A 71 5.46 -0.98 -5.59
C GLU A 71 6.31 -1.23 -6.83
N ALA A 72 7.61 -0.94 -6.75
CA ALA A 72 8.59 -1.18 -7.81
C ALA A 72 9.92 -1.61 -7.17
N VAL A 73 9.95 -2.83 -6.64
CA VAL A 73 11.03 -3.30 -5.76
C VAL A 73 11.70 -4.59 -6.24
N VAL A 74 11.40 -5.08 -7.42
CA VAL A 74 12.05 -6.30 -7.94
C VAL A 74 13.50 -5.96 -8.35
N ALA A 75 14.36 -5.95 -7.35
CA ALA A 75 15.78 -5.65 -7.47
C ALA A 75 16.63 -6.69 -6.71
N PRO A 76 17.89 -6.93 -7.10
CA PRO A 76 18.74 -7.94 -6.47
C PRO A 76 18.86 -7.80 -4.95
N LEU A 77 18.95 -6.58 -4.44
CA LEU A 77 19.07 -6.31 -3.00
C LEU A 77 17.80 -6.69 -2.25
N THR A 78 16.63 -6.37 -2.76
CA THR A 78 15.35 -6.66 -2.13
C THR A 78 15.04 -8.15 -2.17
N ILE A 79 15.34 -8.81 -3.31
CA ILE A 79 15.23 -10.26 -3.46
C ILE A 79 16.13 -10.95 -2.43
N ALA A 80 17.40 -10.56 -2.33
CA ALA A 80 18.34 -11.13 -1.37
C ALA A 80 17.87 -10.95 0.09
N GLY A 81 17.28 -9.80 0.42
CA GLY A 81 16.70 -9.52 1.73
C GLY A 81 15.59 -10.51 2.08
N PHE A 82 14.58 -10.65 1.23
CA PHE A 82 13.48 -11.59 1.45
C PHE A 82 13.90 -13.05 1.37
N GLN A 83 14.88 -13.38 0.53
CA GLN A 83 15.45 -14.74 0.46
C GLN A 83 16.14 -15.11 1.77
N ASN A 84 16.93 -14.21 2.35
CA ASN A 84 17.59 -14.44 3.64
C ASN A 84 16.57 -14.60 4.79
N MET A 85 15.42 -13.95 4.70
CA MET A 85 14.30 -14.16 5.62
C MET A 85 13.56 -15.48 5.38
N LYS A 86 13.91 -16.25 4.32
CA LYS A 86 13.21 -17.47 3.89
C LYS A 86 11.72 -17.24 3.60
N ALA A 87 11.40 -16.05 3.09
CA ALA A 87 10.04 -15.64 2.83
C ALA A 87 9.59 -15.89 1.37
N LEU A 88 10.55 -16.07 0.45
CA LEU A 88 10.25 -16.32 -0.95
C LEU A 88 10.07 -17.82 -1.23
N SER A 89 9.17 -18.15 -2.17
CA SER A 89 9.04 -19.49 -2.71
C SER A 89 10.35 -19.94 -3.37
N THR A 90 10.68 -21.21 -3.20
CA THR A 90 11.83 -21.87 -3.84
C THR A 90 11.41 -22.69 -5.06
N ASN A 91 10.16 -22.61 -5.46
CA ASN A 91 9.64 -23.32 -6.63
C ASN A 91 10.08 -22.63 -7.93
N ASP A 92 10.81 -23.33 -8.76
CA ASP A 92 11.35 -22.82 -10.03
C ASP A 92 10.31 -22.76 -11.17
N ASP A 93 9.11 -23.32 -10.97
CA ASP A 93 8.04 -23.22 -11.97
C ASP A 93 7.27 -21.89 -11.80
N PRO A 94 7.45 -20.92 -12.71
CA PRO A 94 6.81 -19.61 -12.60
C PRO A 94 5.27 -19.67 -12.67
N LYS A 95 4.69 -20.76 -13.17
CA LYS A 95 3.24 -20.92 -13.23
C LYS A 95 2.62 -21.41 -11.92
N HIS A 96 3.43 -22.07 -11.09
CA HIS A 96 2.97 -22.69 -9.84
C HIS A 96 3.70 -22.18 -8.60
N ALA A 97 4.63 -21.24 -8.74
CA ALA A 97 5.38 -20.68 -7.61
C ALA A 97 4.48 -19.81 -6.72
N SER A 98 3.67 -18.92 -7.30
CA SER A 98 2.67 -18.15 -6.56
C SER A 98 1.39 -18.98 -6.42
N ARG A 99 1.14 -19.49 -5.20
CA ARG A 99 0.00 -20.39 -4.90
C ARG A 99 -0.61 -20.06 -3.54
N PRO A 100 -1.24 -18.89 -3.41
CA PRO A 100 -1.88 -18.49 -2.16
C PRO A 100 -2.96 -19.50 -1.76
N PHE A 101 -3.07 -19.78 -0.45
CA PHE A 101 -3.97 -20.76 0.16
C PHE A 101 -3.68 -22.24 -0.17
N ASP A 102 -2.74 -22.56 -1.05
CA ASP A 102 -2.35 -23.94 -1.33
C ASP A 102 -1.70 -24.59 -0.09
N LYS A 103 -1.99 -25.90 0.12
CA LYS A 103 -1.41 -26.68 1.22
C LYS A 103 0.11 -26.74 1.17
N ASN A 104 0.68 -26.77 -0.03
CA ASN A 104 2.12 -26.92 -0.26
C ASN A 104 2.81 -25.58 -0.57
N ARG A 105 2.18 -24.44 -0.26
CA ARG A 105 2.83 -23.14 -0.43
C ARG A 105 4.07 -23.04 0.44
N ASP A 106 5.14 -22.48 -0.10
CA ASP A 106 6.46 -22.43 0.51
C ASP A 106 7.05 -21.02 0.61
N GLY A 107 6.27 -20.00 0.26
CA GLY A 107 6.67 -18.61 0.28
C GLY A 107 5.88 -17.79 -0.75
N PHE A 108 6.21 -16.51 -0.86
CA PHE A 108 5.58 -15.63 -1.86
C PHE A 108 6.53 -15.33 -3.02
N ILE A 109 6.01 -14.77 -4.10
CA ILE A 109 6.75 -14.22 -5.22
C ILE A 109 6.61 -12.70 -5.18
N MET A 110 7.72 -11.99 -5.29
CA MET A 110 7.72 -10.53 -5.37
C MET A 110 7.05 -10.06 -6.66
N GLY A 111 6.25 -9.02 -6.57
CA GLY A 111 5.61 -8.38 -7.70
C GLY A 111 5.81 -6.88 -7.68
N GLU A 112 5.52 -6.25 -8.81
CA GLU A 112 5.48 -4.81 -9.00
C GLU A 112 4.14 -4.40 -9.55
N GLY A 113 3.71 -3.19 -9.27
CA GLY A 113 2.47 -2.65 -9.80
C GLY A 113 2.02 -1.40 -9.09
N ALA A 114 0.92 -0.84 -9.57
CA ALA A 114 0.24 0.28 -8.96
C ALA A 114 -1.26 0.15 -9.16
N GLY A 115 -2.02 0.51 -8.12
CA GLY A 115 -3.47 0.61 -8.17
C GLY A 115 -3.92 1.87 -7.46
N MET A 116 -4.66 2.73 -8.17
CA MET A 116 -5.14 4.01 -7.66
C MET A 116 -6.64 4.15 -7.86
N LEU A 117 -7.30 4.70 -6.85
CA LEU A 117 -8.69 5.09 -6.89
C LEU A 117 -8.79 6.62 -6.79
N VAL A 118 -9.81 7.19 -7.40
CA VAL A 118 -10.25 8.55 -7.12
C VAL A 118 -11.45 8.45 -6.20
N LEU A 119 -11.28 8.84 -4.95
CA LEU A 119 -12.36 9.00 -3.99
C LEU A 119 -12.87 10.43 -4.10
N GLU A 120 -14.18 10.59 -4.00
CA GLU A 120 -14.82 11.89 -4.15
C GLU A 120 -16.07 11.95 -3.27
N GLU A 121 -16.34 13.12 -2.71
CA GLU A 121 -17.57 13.38 -1.97
C GLU A 121 -18.77 13.16 -2.91
N TYR A 122 -19.82 12.54 -2.39
CA TYR A 122 -20.93 12.05 -3.23
C TYR A 122 -21.65 13.16 -3.99
N GLU A 123 -22.05 14.22 -3.28
CA GLU A 123 -22.78 15.33 -3.90
C GLU A 123 -21.90 16.11 -4.89
N HIS A 124 -20.61 16.23 -4.62
CA HIS A 124 -19.63 16.81 -5.54
C HIS A 124 -19.54 15.98 -6.83
N ALA A 125 -19.46 14.64 -6.71
CA ALA A 125 -19.43 13.74 -7.86
C ALA A 125 -20.72 13.82 -8.70
N VAL A 126 -21.89 13.84 -8.04
CA VAL A 126 -23.20 13.96 -8.69
C VAL A 126 -23.32 15.29 -9.43
N ALA A 127 -22.94 16.39 -8.78
CA ALA A 127 -23.06 17.74 -9.35
C ALA A 127 -22.29 17.92 -10.66
N ARG A 128 -21.15 17.24 -10.81
CA ARG A 128 -20.35 17.27 -12.06
C ARG A 128 -20.70 16.16 -13.06
N GLY A 129 -21.68 15.31 -12.75
CA GLY A 129 -22.09 14.19 -13.59
C GLY A 129 -21.05 13.08 -13.70
N ALA A 130 -20.30 12.83 -12.62
CA ALA A 130 -19.30 11.77 -12.58
C ALA A 130 -19.93 10.39 -12.70
N LYS A 131 -19.21 9.45 -13.33
CA LYS A 131 -19.56 8.04 -13.27
C LYS A 131 -19.12 7.48 -11.91
N ILE A 132 -20.09 7.13 -11.07
CA ILE A 132 -19.85 6.51 -9.76
C ILE A 132 -19.81 4.98 -9.96
N TYR A 133 -18.74 4.33 -9.51
CA TYR A 133 -18.56 2.88 -9.62
C TYR A 133 -19.05 2.15 -8.37
N ALA A 134 -18.82 2.74 -7.21
CA ALA A 134 -19.21 2.21 -5.92
C ALA A 134 -19.20 3.32 -4.87
N GLU A 135 -19.85 3.07 -3.74
CA GLU A 135 -19.76 3.88 -2.53
C GLU A 135 -18.85 3.20 -1.51
N LEU A 136 -17.92 3.97 -0.93
CA LEU A 136 -17.10 3.53 0.19
C LEU A 136 -17.78 3.95 1.48
N SER A 137 -18.40 2.98 2.17
CA SER A 137 -19.23 3.24 3.35
C SER A 137 -18.48 3.19 4.67
N GLY A 138 -17.30 2.58 4.71
CA GLY A 138 -16.53 2.50 5.95
C GLY A 138 -15.10 2.01 5.76
N TYR A 139 -14.31 2.20 6.81
CA TYR A 139 -12.93 1.75 6.91
C TYR A 139 -12.59 1.42 8.37
N GLY A 140 -11.82 0.37 8.59
CA GLY A 140 -11.30 -0.01 9.90
C GLY A 140 -9.81 -0.38 9.82
N ASN A 141 -9.07 -0.05 10.86
CA ASN A 141 -7.64 -0.36 10.99
C ASN A 141 -7.35 -0.78 12.42
N THR A 142 -6.64 -1.89 12.60
CA THR A 142 -6.25 -2.45 13.90
C THR A 142 -4.79 -2.90 13.88
N CYS A 143 -4.21 -3.02 15.07
CA CYS A 143 -2.85 -3.52 15.25
C CYS A 143 -2.85 -4.57 16.39
N ASP A 144 -2.18 -5.70 16.18
CA ASP A 144 -2.05 -6.75 17.19
C ASP A 144 -0.95 -6.49 18.23
N ALA A 145 -0.05 -5.56 17.96
CA ALA A 145 1.07 -5.18 18.83
C ALA A 145 1.92 -6.38 19.35
N HIS A 146 2.02 -7.43 18.53
CA HIS A 146 2.63 -8.70 18.95
C HIS A 146 4.10 -8.80 18.56
N HIS A 147 4.42 -8.77 17.28
CA HIS A 147 5.76 -9.01 16.75
C HIS A 147 6.01 -8.21 15.46
N VAL A 148 7.28 -7.95 15.14
CA VAL A 148 7.66 -7.16 13.96
C VAL A 148 7.17 -7.77 12.63
N THR A 149 7.17 -9.11 12.53
CA THR A 149 6.83 -9.81 11.28
C THR A 149 5.80 -10.94 11.44
N ALA A 150 5.57 -11.46 12.63
CA ALA A 150 4.65 -12.56 12.88
C ALA A 150 3.32 -12.05 13.47
N PRO A 151 2.16 -12.45 12.92
CA PRO A 151 0.87 -12.08 13.50
C PRO A 151 0.65 -12.80 14.83
N ASP A 152 -0.09 -12.17 15.73
CA ASP A 152 -0.56 -12.81 16.97
C ASP A 152 -1.64 -13.86 16.62
N PRO A 153 -1.43 -15.14 16.95
CA PRO A 153 -2.39 -16.20 16.65
C PRO A 153 -3.75 -16.01 17.31
N VAL A 154 -3.79 -15.35 18.47
CA VAL A 154 -5.03 -15.14 19.25
C VAL A 154 -5.71 -13.84 18.83
N SER A 155 -4.98 -12.72 18.79
CA SER A 155 -5.53 -11.41 18.42
C SER A 155 -6.08 -11.41 17.00
N TYR A 156 -5.41 -12.05 16.05
CA TYR A 156 -5.89 -12.15 14.67
C TYR A 156 -7.27 -12.82 14.60
N THR A 157 -7.50 -13.87 15.37
CA THR A 157 -8.80 -14.55 15.42
C THR A 157 -9.88 -13.63 16.00
N HIS A 158 -9.60 -12.88 17.05
CA HIS A 158 -10.55 -11.96 17.67
C HIS A 158 -10.86 -10.73 16.82
N LEU A 159 -9.85 -10.13 16.21
CA LEU A 159 -10.04 -8.99 15.30
C LEU A 159 -10.93 -9.36 14.11
N ARG A 160 -10.74 -10.55 13.56
CA ARG A 160 -11.55 -11.06 12.46
C ARG A 160 -12.98 -11.44 12.86
N ALA A 161 -13.20 -11.87 14.10
CA ALA A 161 -14.52 -12.15 14.63
C ALA A 161 -15.36 -10.88 14.74
N HIS A 162 -14.77 -9.75 15.11
CA HIS A 162 -15.44 -8.44 15.13
C HIS A 162 -15.86 -7.96 13.74
N GLU A 163 -15.08 -8.25 12.70
CA GLU A 163 -15.47 -7.94 11.32
C GLU A 163 -16.67 -8.78 10.84
N THR A 164 -16.78 -10.02 11.32
CA THR A 164 -17.92 -10.89 10.94
C THR A 164 -19.21 -10.57 11.68
N GLU A 165 -19.15 -9.99 12.86
CA GLU A 165 -20.35 -9.55 13.61
C GLU A 165 -21.02 -8.31 12.98
N LEU A 166 -20.29 -7.54 12.19
CA LEU A 166 -20.82 -6.38 11.46
C LEU A 166 -21.51 -6.74 10.14
N HIS A 167 -21.44 -7.99 9.72
CA HIS A 167 -22.03 -8.52 8.48
C HIS A 167 -23.19 -9.48 8.72
N LEU A 168 -23.65 -9.61 9.97
CA LEU A 168 -24.85 -10.34 10.37
C LEU A 168 -25.99 -9.38 10.65
#